data_d48abfec2e2ee8da006150d0d0556703
#
_entry.id   d48abfec2e2ee8da006150d0d0556703
#
_cell.length_a   1.000
_cell.length_b   1.000
_cell.length_c   1.000
_cell.angle_alpha   90.00
_cell.angle_beta   90.00
_cell.angle_gamma   90.00
#
_symmetry.space_group_name_H-M   'P 1'
#
loop_
_entity.id
_entity.type
_entity.pdbx_description
1 polymer ?
#
loop_
_entity_poly.entity_id
_entity_poly.type
_entity_poly.pdbx_seq_one_letter_code
_entity_poly.pdbx_strand_id
1 'polypeptide(L)'
;MRKQFSLALAAGLALTVFAGTALAEELTIGFSQYASYNNWRVTNTDDINRALNDEGWKVIFADANDDTAQQISDLEDMIAQQPDYLVIGPREQEGYENVLEEAADAGIKVVLFDRLADGPYDVLVQGDYIMEGENVGQAVVDTFGEDDPVKIVELTGTPGADVTAQRAEGFRNIIDQHDNYEILASQVGNFSRTESQTAMENLIQSYGDEIDVVYAHSDDNGIGAINAIKAAGLTPGEDIKVFGVDGTKDGLQAIIDGEMTATYLCNPFYGDAVVDLIKRLEEGETFEDREILQGKLYTIDNAQESLDAGEGF
;
A
#
# COMPACT_ATOMS: atom_id res chain seq x y z
N MET A 1 43.74 54.62 -66.68
CA MET A 1 43.00 54.55 -65.48
C MET A 1 42.20 53.24 -65.46
N ARG A 2 42.72 52.19 -64.81
CA ARG A 2 42.02 50.88 -64.67
C ARG A 2 41.50 50.75 -63.25
N LYS A 3 40.17 50.63 -63.11
CA LYS A 3 39.50 50.33 -61.83
C LYS A 3 39.54 48.83 -61.67
N GLN A 4 40.12 48.35 -60.57
CA GLN A 4 40.02 46.95 -60.11
C GLN A 4 38.80 46.84 -59.25
N PHE A 5 37.95 45.88 -59.61
CA PHE A 5 36.82 45.41 -58.74
C PHE A 5 37.30 44.20 -57.92
N SER A 6 37.34 44.35 -56.61
CA SER A 6 37.60 43.24 -55.70
C SER A 6 36.27 42.56 -55.37
N LEU A 7 36.17 41.29 -55.72
CA LEU A 7 35.01 40.40 -55.28
C LEU A 7 35.35 39.84 -53.91
N ALA A 8 34.58 40.20 -52.91
CA ALA A 8 34.65 39.56 -51.58
C ALA A 8 33.78 38.33 -51.59
N LEU A 9 34.38 37.17 -51.42
CA LEU A 9 33.68 35.88 -51.27
C LEU A 9 33.31 35.69 -49.79
N ALA A 10 32.05 35.83 -49.45
CA ALA A 10 31.53 35.53 -48.11
C ALA A 10 31.25 34.02 -48.00
N ALA A 11 32.10 33.29 -47.28
CA ALA A 11 31.88 31.90 -46.94
C ALA A 11 30.92 31.82 -45.73
N GLY A 12 29.66 31.48 -45.98
CA GLY A 12 28.68 31.19 -44.94
C GLY A 12 28.93 29.81 -44.33
N LEU A 13 29.37 29.77 -43.07
CA LEU A 13 29.44 28.55 -42.28
C LEU A 13 28.01 28.21 -41.82
N ALA A 14 27.38 27.21 -42.44
CA ALA A 14 26.15 26.65 -41.97
C ALA A 14 26.46 25.71 -40.77
N LEU A 15 26.19 26.17 -39.54
CA LEU A 15 26.15 25.30 -38.36
C LEU A 15 24.89 24.42 -38.48
N THR A 16 25.08 23.18 -38.90
CA THR A 16 24.03 22.15 -38.71
C THR A 16 24.03 21.74 -37.25
N VAL A 17 23.05 22.27 -36.50
CA VAL A 17 22.72 21.75 -35.20
C VAL A 17 22.09 20.37 -35.41
N PHE A 18 22.85 19.31 -35.15
CA PHE A 18 22.30 17.98 -34.95
C PHE A 18 21.52 18.03 -33.63
N ALA A 19 20.21 18.19 -33.71
CA ALA A 19 19.33 17.80 -32.63
C ALA A 19 19.39 16.26 -32.56
N GLY A 20 20.30 15.74 -31.75
CA GLY A 20 20.29 14.36 -31.39
C GLY A 20 18.98 14.14 -30.63
N THR A 21 18.10 13.30 -31.16
CA THR A 21 17.06 12.66 -30.31
C THR A 21 17.85 11.85 -29.29
N ALA A 22 17.94 12.35 -28.05
CA ALA A 22 18.32 11.52 -26.92
C ALA A 22 17.28 10.38 -26.93
N LEU A 23 17.69 9.18 -27.27
CA LEU A 23 16.95 7.98 -26.93
C LEU A 23 16.89 8.03 -25.41
N ALA A 24 15.70 8.02 -24.83
CA ALA A 24 15.55 7.83 -23.39
C ALA A 24 16.39 6.59 -23.04
N GLU A 25 17.31 6.73 -22.11
CA GLU A 25 18.14 5.63 -21.67
C GLU A 25 17.21 4.60 -21.03
N GLU A 26 17.32 3.34 -21.42
CA GLU A 26 16.49 2.25 -20.89
C GLU A 26 16.91 2.00 -19.45
N LEU A 27 16.12 2.47 -18.49
CA LEU A 27 16.41 2.30 -17.07
C LEU A 27 16.34 0.82 -16.68
N THR A 28 17.20 0.41 -15.75
CA THR A 28 17.12 -0.90 -15.07
C THR A 28 16.59 -0.70 -13.67
N ILE A 29 15.47 -1.36 -13.35
CA ILE A 29 14.75 -1.25 -12.09
C ILE A 29 14.84 -2.56 -11.33
N GLY A 30 15.39 -2.56 -10.12
CA GLY A 30 15.23 -3.65 -9.16
C GLY A 30 13.88 -3.48 -8.46
N PHE A 31 12.95 -4.43 -8.64
CA PHE A 31 11.66 -4.41 -7.99
C PHE A 31 11.58 -5.54 -6.96
N SER A 32 11.56 -5.18 -5.66
CA SER A 32 11.48 -6.10 -4.54
C SER A 32 10.14 -6.01 -3.84
N GLN A 33 9.39 -7.10 -3.86
CA GLN A 33 8.14 -7.26 -3.11
C GLN A 33 8.38 -8.24 -1.95
N TYR A 34 7.86 -7.92 -0.76
CA TYR A 34 8.07 -8.80 0.39
C TYR A 34 7.26 -10.09 0.31
N ALA A 35 6.09 -10.08 -0.35
CA ALA A 35 5.22 -11.25 -0.47
C ALA A 35 4.12 -11.07 -1.54
N SER A 36 3.47 -12.18 -1.92
CA SER A 36 2.31 -12.22 -2.82
C SER A 36 1.24 -13.20 -2.31
N TYR A 37 0.86 -13.10 -1.02
CA TYR A 37 -0.01 -14.09 -0.37
C TYR A 37 -1.50 -13.70 -0.32
N ASN A 38 -1.86 -12.44 -0.61
CA ASN A 38 -3.24 -11.98 -0.63
C ASN A 38 -3.57 -11.16 -1.90
N ASN A 39 -4.86 -10.92 -2.15
CA ASN A 39 -5.31 -10.23 -3.37
C ASN A 39 -4.76 -8.80 -3.48
N TRP A 40 -4.71 -8.04 -2.38
CA TRP A 40 -4.15 -6.69 -2.38
C TRP A 40 -2.71 -6.69 -2.90
N ARG A 41 -1.88 -7.58 -2.33
CA ARG A 41 -0.46 -7.66 -2.65
C ARG A 41 -0.19 -8.16 -4.07
N VAL A 42 -0.97 -9.15 -4.54
CA VAL A 42 -0.90 -9.63 -5.94
C VAL A 42 -1.26 -8.50 -6.90
N THR A 43 -2.37 -7.80 -6.66
CA THR A 43 -2.81 -6.68 -7.50
C THR A 43 -1.77 -5.56 -7.55
N ASN A 44 -1.19 -5.20 -6.39
CA ASN A 44 -0.14 -4.19 -6.28
C ASN A 44 1.12 -4.58 -7.07
N THR A 45 1.56 -5.84 -6.93
CA THR A 45 2.73 -6.39 -7.66
C THR A 45 2.50 -6.35 -9.17
N ASP A 46 1.33 -6.82 -9.62
CA ASP A 46 0.98 -6.87 -11.05
C ASP A 46 0.89 -5.45 -11.65
N ASP A 47 0.30 -4.50 -10.91
CA ASP A 47 0.16 -3.12 -11.38
C ASP A 47 1.52 -2.41 -11.50
N ILE A 48 2.41 -2.54 -10.51
CA ILE A 48 3.75 -1.97 -10.57
C ILE A 48 4.54 -2.62 -11.73
N ASN A 49 4.53 -3.95 -11.85
CA ASN A 49 5.19 -4.64 -12.95
C ASN A 49 4.67 -4.19 -14.32
N ARG A 50 3.34 -4.05 -14.46
CA ARG A 50 2.71 -3.54 -15.69
C ARG A 50 3.26 -2.16 -16.02
N ALA A 51 3.19 -1.22 -15.07
CA ALA A 51 3.58 0.16 -15.31
C ALA A 51 5.07 0.30 -15.68
N LEU A 52 5.96 -0.41 -14.97
CA LEU A 52 7.40 -0.40 -15.27
C LEU A 52 7.69 -0.99 -16.67
N ASN A 53 7.02 -2.09 -17.04
CA ASN A 53 7.19 -2.71 -18.36
C ASN A 53 6.59 -1.87 -19.50
N ASP A 54 5.49 -1.13 -19.26
CA ASP A 54 4.86 -0.24 -20.25
C ASP A 54 5.79 0.93 -20.65
N GLU A 55 6.69 1.35 -19.74
CA GLU A 55 7.76 2.31 -20.04
C GLU A 55 8.90 1.71 -20.86
N GLY A 56 8.96 0.40 -21.02
CA GLY A 56 10.05 -0.32 -21.70
C GLY A 56 11.30 -0.46 -20.84
N TRP A 57 11.21 -0.27 -19.52
CA TRP A 57 12.33 -0.42 -18.61
C TRP A 57 12.66 -1.89 -18.34
N LYS A 58 13.93 -2.17 -18.07
CA LYS A 58 14.35 -3.51 -17.68
C LYS A 58 14.05 -3.75 -16.20
N VAL A 59 13.21 -4.73 -15.88
CA VAL A 59 12.81 -5.06 -14.51
C VAL A 59 13.54 -6.31 -14.02
N ILE A 60 14.17 -6.21 -12.84
CA ILE A 60 14.73 -7.32 -12.07
C ILE A 60 13.79 -7.52 -10.88
N PHE A 61 12.91 -8.52 -10.95
CA PHE A 61 11.88 -8.76 -9.92
C PHE A 61 12.28 -9.87 -8.96
N ALA A 62 12.01 -9.66 -7.66
CA ALA A 62 12.05 -10.71 -6.63
C ALA A 62 10.87 -10.60 -5.67
N ASP A 63 10.36 -11.74 -5.23
CA ASP A 63 9.36 -11.90 -4.17
C ASP A 63 10.03 -12.65 -3.01
N ALA A 64 10.08 -12.04 -1.84
CA ALA A 64 10.76 -12.57 -0.68
C ALA A 64 9.95 -13.62 0.11
N ASN A 65 8.74 -13.96 -0.34
CA ASN A 65 7.89 -14.99 0.26
C ASN A 65 7.64 -14.80 1.77
N ASP A 66 7.41 -13.54 2.19
CA ASP A 66 7.14 -13.13 3.56
C ASP A 66 8.33 -13.35 4.53
N ASP A 67 9.57 -13.25 4.02
CA ASP A 67 10.82 -13.38 4.79
C ASP A 67 11.69 -12.13 4.60
N THR A 68 11.90 -11.37 5.68
CA THR A 68 12.74 -10.15 5.67
C THR A 68 14.20 -10.45 5.33
N ALA A 69 14.74 -11.55 5.83
CA ALA A 69 16.14 -11.93 5.53
C ALA A 69 16.32 -12.30 4.06
N GLN A 70 15.32 -12.97 3.47
CA GLN A 70 15.30 -13.25 2.03
C GLN A 70 15.19 -11.93 1.24
N GLN A 71 14.33 -10.99 1.66
CA GLN A 71 14.21 -9.72 0.98
C GLN A 71 15.51 -8.91 0.98
N ILE A 72 16.23 -8.89 2.10
CA ILE A 72 17.54 -8.25 2.20
C ILE A 72 18.53 -8.90 1.25
N SER A 73 18.60 -10.24 1.23
CA SER A 73 19.48 -10.97 0.31
C SER A 73 19.16 -10.71 -1.17
N ASP A 74 17.87 -10.62 -1.52
CA ASP A 74 17.41 -10.27 -2.87
C ASP A 74 17.83 -8.84 -3.26
N LEU A 75 17.75 -7.90 -2.32
CA LEU A 75 18.19 -6.52 -2.51
C LEU A 75 19.71 -6.44 -2.71
N GLU A 76 20.52 -7.16 -1.92
CA GLU A 76 21.99 -7.27 -2.10
C GLU A 76 22.34 -7.81 -3.50
N ASP A 77 21.63 -8.84 -3.96
CA ASP A 77 21.79 -9.41 -5.30
C ASP A 77 21.36 -8.43 -6.41
N MET A 78 20.36 -7.60 -6.18
CA MET A 78 19.95 -6.52 -7.10
C MET A 78 21.03 -5.42 -7.16
N ILE A 79 21.51 -4.94 -6.00
CA ILE A 79 22.57 -3.91 -5.91
C ILE A 79 23.83 -4.35 -6.66
N ALA A 80 24.22 -5.63 -6.54
CA ALA A 80 25.37 -6.18 -7.28
C ALA A 80 25.19 -6.12 -8.81
N GLN A 81 23.97 -6.03 -9.33
CA GLN A 81 23.65 -5.86 -10.75
C GLN A 81 23.60 -4.40 -11.17
N GLN A 82 23.79 -3.45 -10.25
CA GLN A 82 23.84 -2.01 -10.47
C GLN A 82 22.61 -1.47 -11.26
N PRO A 83 21.36 -1.64 -10.73
CA PRO A 83 20.19 -1.02 -11.32
C PRO A 83 20.28 0.50 -11.13
N ASP A 84 19.49 1.26 -11.91
CA ASP A 84 19.36 2.70 -11.75
C ASP A 84 18.48 3.04 -10.53
N TYR A 85 17.47 2.19 -10.29
CA TYR A 85 16.50 2.34 -9.19
C TYR A 85 16.24 1.01 -8.48
N LEU A 86 15.98 1.11 -7.19
CA LEU A 86 15.28 0.08 -6.41
C LEU A 86 13.88 0.57 -6.07
N VAL A 87 12.86 -0.23 -6.41
CA VAL A 87 11.45 -0.04 -6.02
C VAL A 87 11.14 -1.13 -5.00
N ILE A 88 10.90 -0.75 -3.75
CA ILE A 88 10.87 -1.68 -2.63
C ILE A 88 9.57 -1.55 -1.85
N GLY A 89 8.81 -2.65 -1.71
CA GLY A 89 7.74 -2.80 -0.73
C GLY A 89 8.23 -3.61 0.46
N PRO A 90 8.68 -2.99 1.55
CA PRO A 90 9.30 -3.71 2.67
C PRO A 90 8.26 -4.48 3.49
N ARG A 91 8.69 -5.57 4.14
CA ARG A 91 7.83 -6.37 5.00
C ARG A 91 7.51 -5.66 6.32
N GLU A 92 8.52 -5.06 6.92
CA GLU A 92 8.48 -4.35 8.19
C GLU A 92 9.40 -3.14 8.13
N GLN A 93 9.35 -2.26 9.13
CA GLN A 93 10.10 -1.02 9.10
C GLN A 93 11.59 -1.23 9.40
N GLU A 94 11.91 -2.06 10.40
CA GLU A 94 13.28 -2.27 10.89
C GLU A 94 14.06 -3.28 10.03
N GLY A 95 15.39 -3.15 10.04
CA GLY A 95 16.32 -4.15 9.50
C GLY A 95 16.85 -3.86 8.10
N TYR A 96 16.40 -2.80 7.44
CA TYR A 96 16.80 -2.44 6.07
C TYR A 96 17.94 -1.41 6.01
N GLU A 97 18.35 -0.80 7.12
CA GLU A 97 19.28 0.31 7.17
C GLU A 97 20.58 0.01 6.40
N ASN A 98 21.19 -1.16 6.63
CA ASN A 98 22.48 -1.50 6.00
C ASN A 98 22.36 -1.68 4.48
N VAL A 99 21.32 -2.36 3.99
CA VAL A 99 21.15 -2.60 2.54
C VAL A 99 20.75 -1.33 1.81
N LEU A 100 19.98 -0.43 2.46
CA LEU A 100 19.63 0.88 1.88
C LEU A 100 20.83 1.83 1.90
N GLU A 101 21.72 1.78 2.91
CA GLU A 101 23.01 2.48 2.90
C GLU A 101 23.91 1.97 1.78
N GLU A 102 23.97 0.66 1.53
CA GLU A 102 24.72 0.07 0.42
C GLU A 102 24.20 0.55 -0.93
N ALA A 103 22.89 0.60 -1.13
CA ALA A 103 22.27 1.14 -2.33
C ALA A 103 22.65 2.61 -2.55
N ALA A 104 22.57 3.44 -1.49
CA ALA A 104 22.94 4.85 -1.54
C ALA A 104 24.42 5.06 -1.85
N ASP A 105 25.32 4.26 -1.24
CA ASP A 105 26.77 4.29 -1.51
C ASP A 105 27.11 3.87 -2.96
N ALA A 106 26.30 2.98 -3.54
CA ALA A 106 26.39 2.59 -4.94
C ALA A 106 25.81 3.63 -5.90
N GLY A 107 25.14 4.68 -5.40
CA GLY A 107 24.47 5.72 -6.18
C GLY A 107 23.15 5.28 -6.79
N ILE A 108 22.56 4.21 -6.29
CA ILE A 108 21.25 3.67 -6.70
C ILE A 108 20.17 4.44 -5.97
N LYS A 109 19.17 4.95 -6.69
CA LYS A 109 18.04 5.65 -6.11
C LYS A 109 16.98 4.67 -5.58
N VAL A 110 16.34 5.01 -4.46
CA VAL A 110 15.38 4.14 -3.78
C VAL A 110 14.00 4.78 -3.72
N VAL A 111 13.02 4.10 -4.30
CA VAL A 111 11.59 4.39 -4.18
C VAL A 111 10.96 3.34 -3.27
N LEU A 112 10.55 3.75 -2.08
CA LEU A 112 9.72 2.91 -1.22
C LEU A 112 8.26 3.02 -1.63
N PHE A 113 7.52 1.92 -1.53
CA PHE A 113 6.07 1.95 -1.72
C PHE A 113 5.36 1.16 -0.62
N ASP A 114 4.10 1.56 -0.36
CA ASP A 114 3.21 0.96 0.64
C ASP A 114 3.72 1.13 2.08
N ARG A 115 4.90 0.63 2.41
CA ARG A 115 5.44 0.63 3.77
C ARG A 115 6.75 1.39 3.86
N LEU A 116 6.97 1.97 5.04
CA LEU A 116 8.24 2.61 5.41
C LEU A 116 9.29 1.54 5.75
N ALA A 117 10.55 1.79 5.37
CA ALA A 117 11.72 1.10 5.89
C ALA A 117 12.69 2.11 6.52
N ASP A 118 13.35 1.72 7.60
CA ASP A 118 14.43 2.52 8.18
C ASP A 118 15.66 2.48 7.27
N GLY A 119 16.27 3.65 7.05
CA GLY A 119 17.43 3.83 6.19
C GLY A 119 17.23 4.94 5.16
N PRO A 120 18.22 5.22 4.30
CA PRO A 120 18.12 6.24 3.25
C PRO A 120 17.21 5.77 2.10
N TYR A 121 16.32 6.65 1.64
CA TYR A 121 15.51 6.49 0.43
C TYR A 121 15.26 7.88 -0.19
N ASP A 122 14.89 7.92 -1.47
CA ASP A 122 14.63 9.16 -2.19
C ASP A 122 13.17 9.62 -2.06
N VAL A 123 12.22 8.67 -2.08
CA VAL A 123 10.78 8.97 -1.94
C VAL A 123 10.01 7.74 -1.47
N LEU A 124 8.90 7.99 -0.74
CA LEU A 124 7.91 6.98 -0.33
C LEU A 124 6.55 7.31 -0.94
N VAL A 125 5.89 6.34 -1.56
CA VAL A 125 4.48 6.42 -1.95
C VAL A 125 3.66 5.41 -1.16
N GLN A 126 2.58 5.89 -0.50
CA GLN A 126 1.75 5.04 0.37
C GLN A 126 0.31 5.57 0.51
N GLY A 127 -0.55 4.82 1.21
CA GLY A 127 -1.85 5.30 1.68
C GLY A 127 -1.71 6.24 2.89
N ASP A 128 -2.78 6.94 3.26
CA ASP A 128 -2.88 7.62 4.55
C ASP A 128 -3.49 6.66 5.59
N TYR A 129 -2.65 5.85 6.21
CA TYR A 129 -3.07 4.77 7.10
C TYR A 129 -3.66 5.28 8.42
N ILE A 130 -3.27 6.48 8.89
CA ILE A 130 -3.93 7.15 10.01
C ILE A 130 -5.38 7.47 9.61
N MET A 131 -5.58 8.11 8.46
CA MET A 131 -6.90 8.49 7.97
C MET A 131 -7.76 7.23 7.66
N GLU A 132 -7.17 6.14 7.18
CA GLU A 132 -7.89 4.87 7.00
C GLU A 132 -8.49 4.39 8.34
N GLY A 133 -7.66 4.34 9.39
CA GLY A 133 -8.11 3.99 10.74
C GLY A 133 -9.16 4.94 11.30
N GLU A 134 -8.97 6.26 11.14
CA GLU A 134 -9.92 7.29 11.58
C GLU A 134 -11.28 7.13 10.89
N ASN A 135 -11.31 6.92 9.56
CA ASN A 135 -12.55 6.73 8.83
C ASN A 135 -13.30 5.44 9.24
N VAL A 136 -12.57 4.37 9.53
CA VAL A 136 -13.21 3.14 10.05
C VAL A 136 -13.72 3.36 11.47
N GLY A 137 -12.96 4.03 12.34
CA GLY A 137 -13.43 4.41 13.67
C GLY A 137 -14.69 5.26 13.63
N GLN A 138 -14.73 6.26 12.73
CA GLN A 138 -15.93 7.08 12.53
C GLN A 138 -17.11 6.25 12.02
N ALA A 139 -16.89 5.29 11.12
CA ALA A 139 -17.95 4.39 10.65
C ALA A 139 -18.53 3.53 11.78
N VAL A 140 -17.72 3.11 12.76
CA VAL A 140 -18.19 2.44 13.97
C VAL A 140 -19.10 3.38 14.79
N VAL A 141 -18.66 4.61 15.06
CA VAL A 141 -19.43 5.61 15.82
C VAL A 141 -20.75 5.94 15.09
N ASP A 142 -20.71 6.10 13.77
CA ASP A 142 -21.91 6.37 12.97
C ASP A 142 -22.92 5.21 13.00
N THR A 143 -22.43 3.97 13.20
CA THR A 143 -23.27 2.76 13.26
C THR A 143 -23.96 2.61 14.62
N PHE A 144 -23.25 2.88 15.72
CA PHE A 144 -23.79 2.62 17.09
C PHE A 144 -24.28 3.89 17.80
N GLY A 145 -23.80 5.07 17.40
CA GLY A 145 -24.07 6.34 18.05
C GLY A 145 -23.16 6.61 19.25
N GLU A 146 -23.27 7.81 19.82
CA GLU A 146 -22.35 8.28 20.86
C GLU A 146 -22.71 7.77 22.27
N ASP A 147 -23.95 7.31 22.50
CA ASP A 147 -24.50 7.03 23.84
C ASP A 147 -24.45 5.54 24.24
N ASP A 148 -24.46 4.61 23.29
CA ASP A 148 -24.51 3.18 23.56
C ASP A 148 -23.10 2.62 23.86
N PRO A 149 -22.96 1.70 24.84
CA PRO A 149 -21.69 1.03 25.07
C PRO A 149 -21.35 0.08 23.92
N VAL A 150 -20.09 0.12 23.46
CA VAL A 150 -19.62 -0.72 22.35
C VAL A 150 -18.31 -1.41 22.73
N LYS A 151 -18.29 -2.73 22.60
CA LYS A 151 -17.16 -3.59 22.89
C LYS A 151 -16.51 -4.10 21.59
N ILE A 152 -15.26 -3.77 21.41
CA ILE A 152 -14.53 -3.94 20.16
C ILE A 152 -13.42 -4.97 20.34
N VAL A 153 -13.25 -5.87 19.38
CA VAL A 153 -12.02 -6.65 19.21
C VAL A 153 -11.33 -6.22 17.94
N GLU A 154 -9.99 -6.25 17.94
CA GLU A 154 -9.16 -5.80 16.85
C GLU A 154 -8.33 -6.95 16.27
N LEU A 155 -8.36 -7.12 14.96
CA LEU A 155 -7.51 -8.04 14.20
C LEU A 155 -6.45 -7.24 13.43
N THR A 156 -5.22 -7.24 13.95
CA THR A 156 -4.15 -6.40 13.42
C THR A 156 -3.43 -7.02 12.23
N GLY A 157 -2.68 -6.19 11.49
CA GLY A 157 -1.80 -6.64 10.42
C GLY A 157 -0.48 -7.24 10.91
N THR A 158 0.52 -7.22 10.03
CA THR A 158 1.87 -7.73 10.31
C THR A 158 2.54 -6.90 11.41
N PRO A 159 3.04 -7.50 12.49
CA PRO A 159 3.82 -6.79 13.50
C PRO A 159 5.08 -6.16 12.90
N GLY A 160 5.40 -4.94 13.35
CA GLY A 160 6.57 -4.20 12.86
C GLY A 160 6.33 -3.42 11.56
N ALA A 161 5.22 -3.64 10.85
CA ALA A 161 4.84 -2.80 9.72
C ALA A 161 4.22 -1.48 10.20
N ASP A 162 4.64 -0.36 9.62
CA ASP A 162 4.14 0.98 9.95
C ASP A 162 2.64 1.12 9.67
N VAL A 163 2.13 0.53 8.59
CA VAL A 163 0.69 0.47 8.26
C VAL A 163 -0.14 -0.13 9.40
N THR A 164 0.36 -1.17 10.07
CA THR A 164 -0.33 -1.80 11.21
C THR A 164 -0.44 -0.84 12.40
N ALA A 165 0.67 -0.15 12.72
CA ALA A 165 0.69 0.81 13.81
C ALA A 165 -0.19 2.03 13.52
N GLN A 166 -0.12 2.58 12.31
CA GLN A 166 -0.86 3.77 11.90
C GLN A 166 -2.37 3.51 11.82
N ARG A 167 -2.83 2.35 11.29
CA ARG A 167 -4.26 1.98 11.31
C ARG A 167 -4.79 1.84 12.73
N ALA A 168 -4.00 1.22 13.64
CA ALA A 168 -4.36 1.12 15.05
C ALA A 168 -4.44 2.49 15.72
N GLU A 169 -3.48 3.38 15.46
CA GLU A 169 -3.46 4.75 15.98
C GLU A 169 -4.67 5.55 15.47
N GLY A 170 -4.89 5.56 14.16
CA GLY A 170 -6.02 6.28 13.54
C GLY A 170 -7.36 5.83 14.10
N PHE A 171 -7.58 4.52 14.25
CA PHE A 171 -8.80 4.00 14.86
C PHE A 171 -8.98 4.50 16.29
N ARG A 172 -7.94 4.47 17.10
CA ARG A 172 -7.96 4.96 18.49
C ARG A 172 -8.14 6.48 18.57
N ASN A 173 -7.64 7.25 17.61
CA ASN A 173 -7.88 8.70 17.56
C ASN A 173 -9.38 9.05 17.58
N ILE A 174 -10.24 8.17 17.09
CA ILE A 174 -11.71 8.34 17.11
C ILE A 174 -12.32 7.65 18.32
N ILE A 175 -12.04 6.36 18.50
CA ILE A 175 -12.73 5.52 19.51
C ILE A 175 -12.44 6.00 20.94
N ASP A 176 -11.21 6.44 21.23
CA ASP A 176 -10.82 6.90 22.59
C ASP A 176 -11.46 8.26 22.97
N GLN A 177 -12.20 8.91 22.07
CA GLN A 177 -13.00 10.09 22.37
C GLN A 177 -14.35 9.73 23.03
N HIS A 178 -14.71 8.45 23.05
CA HIS A 178 -15.98 7.92 23.57
C HIS A 178 -15.74 7.01 24.76
N ASP A 179 -16.03 7.48 25.99
CA ASP A 179 -15.80 6.75 27.25
C ASP A 179 -16.56 5.42 27.34
N ASN A 180 -17.58 5.22 26.52
CA ASN A 180 -18.42 4.03 26.43
C ASN A 180 -17.99 3.02 25.37
N TYR A 181 -16.93 3.30 24.62
CA TYR A 181 -16.32 2.39 23.67
C TYR A 181 -15.09 1.73 24.29
N GLU A 182 -15.00 0.41 24.21
CA GLU A 182 -13.93 -0.36 24.83
C GLU A 182 -13.31 -1.34 23.84
N ILE A 183 -11.99 -1.28 23.66
CA ILE A 183 -11.23 -2.29 22.92
C ILE A 183 -10.88 -3.41 23.92
N LEU A 184 -11.62 -4.52 23.85
CA LEU A 184 -11.45 -5.69 24.75
C LEU A 184 -10.10 -6.37 24.54
N ALA A 185 -9.69 -6.52 23.28
CA ALA A 185 -8.44 -7.17 22.91
C ALA A 185 -8.05 -6.88 21.47
N SER A 186 -6.73 -6.92 21.22
CA SER A 186 -6.13 -6.93 19.87
C SER A 186 -5.39 -8.23 19.67
N GLN A 187 -5.60 -8.89 18.53
CA GLN A 187 -4.85 -10.08 18.11
C GLN A 187 -4.29 -9.94 16.71
N VAL A 188 -3.12 -10.54 16.48
CA VAL A 188 -2.45 -10.50 15.20
C VAL A 188 -3.17 -11.42 14.20
N GLY A 189 -3.57 -10.86 13.06
CA GLY A 189 -4.18 -11.56 11.94
C GLY A 189 -3.29 -11.59 10.69
N ASN A 190 -2.15 -10.87 10.69
CA ASN A 190 -1.11 -10.87 9.63
C ASN A 190 -1.65 -10.58 8.21
N PHE A 191 -2.77 -9.85 8.07
CA PHE A 191 -3.45 -9.68 6.78
C PHE A 191 -3.81 -11.01 6.09
N SER A 192 -4.07 -12.06 6.90
CA SER A 192 -4.31 -13.44 6.48
C SER A 192 -5.67 -13.92 6.95
N ARG A 193 -6.51 -14.42 6.03
CA ARG A 193 -7.84 -14.98 6.35
C ARG A 193 -7.74 -16.12 7.36
N THR A 194 -6.78 -17.03 7.17
CA THR A 194 -6.64 -18.22 8.04
C THR A 194 -6.18 -17.86 9.44
N GLU A 195 -5.21 -16.95 9.56
CA GLU A 195 -4.71 -16.52 10.87
C GLU A 195 -5.76 -15.69 11.60
N SER A 196 -6.44 -14.79 10.90
CA SER A 196 -7.53 -13.99 11.46
C SER A 196 -8.73 -14.81 11.87
N GLN A 197 -9.07 -15.86 11.09
CA GLN A 197 -10.11 -16.82 11.53
C GLN A 197 -9.72 -17.47 12.85
N THR A 198 -8.49 -17.98 12.98
CA THR A 198 -8.00 -18.60 14.22
C THR A 198 -7.98 -17.60 15.38
N ALA A 199 -7.53 -16.36 15.13
CA ALA A 199 -7.52 -15.30 16.13
C ALA A 199 -8.94 -14.96 16.59
N MET A 200 -9.89 -14.83 15.67
CA MET A 200 -11.29 -14.53 16.00
C MET A 200 -12.00 -15.68 16.73
N GLU A 201 -11.70 -16.94 16.39
CA GLU A 201 -12.21 -18.10 17.13
C GLU A 201 -11.76 -18.03 18.61
N ASN A 202 -10.52 -17.66 18.90
CA ASN A 202 -10.01 -17.45 20.25
C ASN A 202 -10.67 -16.26 20.96
N LEU A 203 -10.93 -15.16 20.25
CA LEU A 203 -11.63 -14.00 20.78
C LEU A 203 -13.07 -14.34 21.14
N ILE A 204 -13.80 -15.04 20.28
CA ILE A 204 -15.18 -15.52 20.55
C ILE A 204 -15.18 -16.47 21.75
N GLN A 205 -14.20 -17.37 21.86
CA GLN A 205 -14.10 -18.26 23.02
C GLN A 205 -13.87 -17.49 24.33
N SER A 206 -13.16 -16.36 24.27
CA SER A 206 -12.77 -15.57 25.45
C SER A 206 -13.85 -14.59 25.91
N TYR A 207 -14.54 -13.96 24.97
CA TYR A 207 -15.46 -12.84 25.21
C TYR A 207 -16.91 -13.16 24.84
N GLY A 208 -17.14 -14.15 23.95
CA GLY A 208 -18.47 -14.62 23.59
C GLY A 208 -19.40 -13.53 23.07
N ASP A 209 -20.54 -13.39 23.68
CA ASP A 209 -21.60 -12.42 23.39
C ASP A 209 -21.30 -10.98 23.88
N GLU A 210 -20.11 -10.75 24.43
CA GLU A 210 -19.68 -9.39 24.76
C GLU A 210 -19.14 -8.61 23.53
N ILE A 211 -18.83 -9.29 22.43
CA ILE A 211 -18.25 -8.64 21.25
C ILE A 211 -19.35 -8.01 20.39
N ASP A 212 -19.34 -6.68 20.26
CA ASP A 212 -20.24 -5.95 19.36
C ASP A 212 -19.61 -5.71 17.99
N VAL A 213 -18.28 -5.47 17.96
CA VAL A 213 -17.53 -5.04 16.77
C VAL A 213 -16.23 -5.81 16.61
N VAL A 214 -15.92 -6.16 15.37
CA VAL A 214 -14.57 -6.50 14.90
C VAL A 214 -14.04 -5.35 14.05
N TYR A 215 -12.95 -4.73 14.49
CA TYR A 215 -12.10 -3.89 13.63
C TYR A 215 -11.00 -4.74 13.02
N ALA A 216 -11.05 -4.93 11.72
CA ALA A 216 -10.09 -5.71 10.95
C ALA A 216 -9.19 -4.78 10.13
N HIS A 217 -7.87 -4.89 10.28
CA HIS A 217 -6.90 -4.05 9.57
C HIS A 217 -6.83 -4.32 8.06
N SER A 218 -7.56 -5.34 7.57
CA SER A 218 -7.76 -5.60 6.13
C SER A 218 -9.05 -6.36 5.89
N ASP A 219 -9.53 -6.37 4.66
CA ASP A 219 -10.68 -7.19 4.27
C ASP A 219 -10.40 -8.68 4.46
N ASP A 220 -9.17 -9.14 4.19
CA ASP A 220 -8.80 -10.53 4.45
C ASP A 220 -8.88 -10.89 5.94
N ASN A 221 -8.48 -9.97 6.84
CA ASN A 221 -8.73 -10.15 8.27
C ASN A 221 -10.24 -10.18 8.57
N GLY A 222 -11.03 -9.29 7.95
CA GLY A 222 -12.48 -9.22 8.11
C GLY A 222 -13.19 -10.48 7.61
N ILE A 223 -12.81 -11.01 6.46
CA ILE A 223 -13.36 -12.27 5.93
C ILE A 223 -12.98 -13.45 6.82
N GLY A 224 -11.77 -13.46 7.38
CA GLY A 224 -11.38 -14.44 8.41
C GLY A 224 -12.27 -14.38 9.64
N ALA A 225 -12.57 -13.17 10.13
CA ALA A 225 -13.49 -12.96 11.25
C ALA A 225 -14.93 -13.44 10.93
N ILE A 226 -15.44 -13.10 9.75
CA ILE A 226 -16.77 -13.54 9.27
C ILE A 226 -16.87 -15.07 9.29
N ASN A 227 -15.83 -15.77 8.83
CA ASN A 227 -15.79 -17.24 8.84
C ASN A 227 -15.86 -17.80 10.28
N ALA A 228 -15.12 -17.22 11.22
CA ALA A 228 -15.14 -17.62 12.64
C ALA A 228 -16.50 -17.36 13.29
N ILE A 229 -17.12 -16.19 13.03
CA ILE A 229 -18.44 -15.82 13.53
C ILE A 229 -19.48 -16.85 13.05
N LYS A 230 -19.49 -17.19 11.75
CA LYS A 230 -20.37 -18.22 11.18
C LYS A 230 -20.12 -19.61 11.81
N ALA A 231 -18.84 -19.98 11.99
CA ALA A 231 -18.49 -21.26 12.61
C ALA A 231 -18.95 -21.38 14.06
N ALA A 232 -19.03 -20.27 14.78
CA ALA A 232 -19.61 -20.18 16.14
C ALA A 232 -21.14 -20.23 16.16
N GLY A 233 -21.81 -20.22 15.00
CA GLY A 233 -23.29 -20.20 14.90
C GLY A 233 -23.88 -18.81 15.09
N LEU A 234 -23.07 -17.77 14.99
CA LEU A 234 -23.48 -16.36 15.03
C LEU A 234 -23.64 -15.81 13.60
N THR A 235 -24.34 -14.71 13.47
CA THR A 235 -24.63 -14.03 12.21
C THR A 235 -23.71 -12.79 12.07
N PRO A 236 -22.68 -12.82 11.17
CA PRO A 236 -21.89 -11.63 10.94
C PRO A 236 -22.76 -10.50 10.37
N GLY A 237 -22.46 -9.28 10.77
CA GLY A 237 -23.26 -8.11 10.41
C GLY A 237 -24.56 -7.91 11.22
N GLU A 238 -25.03 -8.94 11.94
CA GLU A 238 -26.17 -8.85 12.87
C GLU A 238 -25.72 -8.96 14.33
N ASP A 239 -25.18 -10.12 14.72
CA ASP A 239 -24.73 -10.36 16.10
C ASP A 239 -23.41 -9.65 16.40
N ILE A 240 -22.50 -9.61 15.42
CA ILE A 240 -21.21 -8.92 15.50
C ILE A 240 -21.00 -8.12 14.21
N LYS A 241 -20.81 -6.81 14.31
CA LYS A 241 -20.50 -5.94 13.18
C LYS A 241 -19.03 -6.07 12.78
N VAL A 242 -18.75 -6.16 11.47
CA VAL A 242 -17.38 -6.29 10.94
C VAL A 242 -17.04 -5.07 10.12
N PHE A 243 -15.90 -4.45 10.43
CA PHE A 243 -15.35 -3.29 9.70
C PHE A 243 -13.97 -3.63 9.20
N GLY A 244 -13.69 -3.34 7.93
CA GLY A 244 -12.45 -3.68 7.23
C GLY A 244 -11.72 -2.48 6.65
N VAL A 245 -10.59 -2.79 6.03
CA VAL A 245 -9.81 -1.88 5.18
C VAL A 245 -9.39 -2.70 3.95
N ASP A 246 -9.26 -2.11 2.83
CA ASP A 246 -8.73 -2.45 1.51
C ASP A 246 -9.72 -2.14 0.39
N GLY A 247 -11.02 -2.46 0.52
CA GLY A 247 -12.00 -2.31 -0.55
C GLY A 247 -11.87 -3.39 -1.63
N THR A 248 -11.54 -4.61 -1.23
CA THR A 248 -11.43 -5.76 -2.14
C THR A 248 -12.80 -6.17 -2.70
N LYS A 249 -12.83 -6.93 -3.81
CA LYS A 249 -14.08 -7.51 -4.33
C LYS A 249 -14.80 -8.35 -3.29
N ASP A 250 -14.06 -9.13 -2.52
CA ASP A 250 -14.63 -9.97 -1.47
C ASP A 250 -15.19 -9.13 -0.31
N GLY A 251 -14.49 -8.03 0.06
CA GLY A 251 -14.96 -7.07 1.06
C GLY A 251 -16.25 -6.36 0.62
N LEU A 252 -16.28 -5.86 -0.64
CA LEU A 252 -17.48 -5.26 -1.21
C LEU A 252 -18.64 -6.26 -1.28
N GLN A 253 -18.37 -7.50 -1.68
CA GLN A 253 -19.39 -8.55 -1.71
C GLN A 253 -19.91 -8.87 -0.30
N ALA A 254 -19.04 -8.93 0.71
CA ALA A 254 -19.44 -9.16 2.10
C ALA A 254 -20.31 -8.01 2.65
N ILE A 255 -20.10 -6.76 2.20
CA ILE A 255 -20.99 -5.64 2.51
C ILE A 255 -22.37 -5.85 1.86
N ILE A 256 -22.40 -6.22 0.57
CA ILE A 256 -23.65 -6.46 -0.18
C ILE A 256 -24.44 -7.61 0.45
N ASP A 257 -23.76 -8.66 0.90
CA ASP A 257 -24.36 -9.82 1.57
C ASP A 257 -24.79 -9.51 3.03
N GLY A 258 -24.47 -8.31 3.55
CA GLY A 258 -24.79 -7.87 4.90
C GLY A 258 -23.89 -8.47 5.99
N GLU A 259 -22.77 -9.09 5.64
CA GLU A 259 -21.82 -9.75 6.53
C GLU A 259 -20.69 -8.84 7.04
N MET A 260 -20.39 -7.78 6.27
CA MET A 260 -19.47 -6.69 6.62
C MET A 260 -20.24 -5.37 6.62
N THR A 261 -19.94 -4.47 7.55
CA THR A 261 -20.66 -3.20 7.68
C THR A 261 -20.04 -2.13 6.78
N ALA A 262 -18.72 -2.03 6.77
CA ALA A 262 -17.98 -1.09 5.95
C ALA A 262 -16.53 -1.56 5.73
N THR A 263 -15.91 -1.08 4.66
CA THR A 263 -14.46 -1.15 4.44
C THR A 263 -13.94 0.15 3.84
N TYR A 264 -12.72 0.56 4.20
CA TYR A 264 -12.09 1.74 3.64
C TYR A 264 -11.09 1.33 2.56
N LEU A 265 -11.13 1.96 1.38
CA LEU A 265 -10.22 1.66 0.28
C LEU A 265 -8.77 1.98 0.65
N CYS A 266 -7.93 0.97 0.72
CA CYS A 266 -6.49 1.09 0.59
C CYS A 266 -6.11 0.76 -0.86
N ASN A 267 -5.81 1.77 -1.64
CA ASN A 267 -5.60 1.63 -3.08
C ASN A 267 -4.35 0.79 -3.40
N PRO A 268 -4.42 -0.35 -4.12
CA PRO A 268 -3.26 -1.15 -4.48
C PRO A 268 -2.53 -0.69 -5.76
N PHE A 269 -3.12 0.23 -6.53
CA PHE A 269 -2.61 0.64 -7.84
C PHE A 269 -1.53 1.73 -7.69
N TYR A 270 -0.31 1.29 -7.43
CA TYR A 270 0.86 2.16 -7.24
C TYR A 270 1.70 2.36 -8.51
N GLY A 271 1.47 1.55 -9.55
CA GLY A 271 2.35 1.49 -10.72
C GLY A 271 2.57 2.84 -11.41
N ASP A 272 1.48 3.55 -11.72
CA ASP A 272 1.59 4.84 -12.41
C ASP A 272 2.23 5.91 -11.52
N ALA A 273 1.98 5.88 -10.20
CA ALA A 273 2.62 6.79 -9.24
C ALA A 273 4.14 6.51 -9.12
N VAL A 274 4.53 5.24 -9.04
CA VAL A 274 5.95 4.85 -9.00
C VAL A 274 6.69 5.32 -10.27
N VAL A 275 6.08 5.12 -11.44
CA VAL A 275 6.65 5.58 -12.72
C VAL A 275 6.77 7.10 -12.76
N ASP A 276 5.75 7.84 -12.32
CA ASP A 276 5.78 9.31 -12.25
C ASP A 276 6.91 9.78 -11.33
N LEU A 277 7.02 9.20 -10.14
CA LEU A 277 8.08 9.53 -9.17
C LEU A 277 9.48 9.28 -9.73
N ILE A 278 9.71 8.15 -10.41
CA ILE A 278 10.99 7.86 -11.07
C ILE A 278 11.31 8.93 -12.13
N LYS A 279 10.34 9.30 -12.98
CA LYS A 279 10.52 10.34 -14.00
C LYS A 279 10.86 11.71 -13.40
N ARG A 280 10.19 12.09 -12.31
CA ARG A 280 10.45 13.34 -11.59
C ARG A 280 11.83 13.33 -10.92
N LEU A 281 12.27 12.18 -10.38
CA LEU A 281 13.65 12.00 -9.87
C LEU A 281 14.70 12.12 -11.00
N GLU A 282 14.41 11.64 -12.22
CA GLU A 282 15.27 11.82 -13.39
C GLU A 282 15.37 13.30 -13.84
N GLU A 283 14.29 14.07 -13.64
CA GLU A 283 14.27 15.51 -13.89
C GLU A 283 15.00 16.31 -12.79
N GLY A 284 15.46 15.65 -11.73
CA GLY A 284 16.20 16.24 -10.61
C GLY A 284 15.30 16.82 -9.52
N GLU A 285 14.02 16.43 -9.45
CA GLU A 285 13.14 16.78 -8.35
C GLU A 285 13.60 16.08 -7.06
N THR A 286 13.38 16.74 -5.92
CA THR A 286 13.64 16.18 -4.59
C THR A 286 12.34 16.22 -3.80
N PHE A 287 12.09 15.17 -3.03
CA PHE A 287 10.88 15.01 -2.25
C PHE A 287 11.20 15.24 -0.77
N GLU A 288 10.41 16.08 -0.10
CA GLU A 288 10.52 16.31 1.35
C GLU A 288 9.54 15.45 2.11
N ASP A 289 8.40 15.11 1.48
CA ASP A 289 7.29 14.33 2.05
C ASP A 289 6.98 13.11 1.17
N ARG A 290 6.15 12.23 1.72
CA ARG A 290 5.60 11.08 1.01
C ARG A 290 4.48 11.48 0.05
N GLU A 291 4.35 10.75 -1.05
CA GLU A 291 3.19 10.82 -1.93
C GLU A 291 2.04 9.97 -1.34
N ILE A 292 0.85 10.54 -1.25
CA ILE A 292 -0.32 9.89 -0.62
C ILE A 292 -1.37 9.53 -1.65
N LEU A 293 -1.68 8.23 -1.76
CA LEU A 293 -2.80 7.74 -2.55
C LEU A 293 -4.10 7.81 -1.73
N GLN A 294 -5.13 8.39 -2.32
CA GLN A 294 -6.40 8.61 -1.65
C GLN A 294 -7.28 7.35 -1.66
N GLY A 295 -8.00 7.14 -0.55
CA GLY A 295 -9.02 6.12 -0.39
C GLY A 295 -10.44 6.69 -0.29
N LYS A 296 -11.43 5.81 -0.09
CA LYS A 296 -12.83 6.16 0.22
C LYS A 296 -13.48 5.06 1.05
N LEU A 297 -14.53 5.43 1.79
CA LEU A 297 -15.32 4.47 2.56
C LEU A 297 -16.36 3.78 1.66
N TYR A 298 -16.42 2.47 1.75
CA TYR A 298 -17.47 1.64 1.17
C TYR A 298 -18.43 1.16 2.27
N THR A 299 -19.72 1.34 2.00
CA THR A 299 -20.83 0.90 2.82
C THR A 299 -21.90 0.27 1.94
N ILE A 300 -22.99 -0.18 2.51
CA ILE A 300 -24.13 -0.72 1.76
C ILE A 300 -24.69 0.28 0.73
N ASP A 301 -24.51 1.58 0.95
CA ASP A 301 -25.04 2.62 0.07
C ASP A 301 -24.30 2.72 -1.26
N ASN A 302 -23.03 2.29 -1.32
CA ASN A 302 -22.19 2.44 -2.52
C ASN A 302 -21.46 1.16 -2.97
N ALA A 303 -21.43 0.11 -2.16
CA ALA A 303 -20.65 -1.10 -2.46
C ALA A 303 -21.06 -1.77 -3.78
N GLN A 304 -22.38 -1.86 -4.09
CA GLN A 304 -22.85 -2.47 -5.33
C GLN A 304 -22.45 -1.64 -6.55
N GLU A 305 -22.62 -0.32 -6.50
CA GLU A 305 -22.24 0.57 -7.61
C GLU A 305 -20.72 0.51 -7.87
N SER A 306 -19.93 0.50 -6.79
CA SER A 306 -18.47 0.41 -6.87
C SER A 306 -17.99 -0.93 -7.43
N LEU A 307 -18.63 -2.04 -7.03
CA LEU A 307 -18.33 -3.36 -7.57
C LEU A 307 -18.67 -3.45 -9.08
N ASP A 308 -19.82 -2.93 -9.49
CA ASP A 308 -20.27 -2.88 -10.88
C ASP A 308 -19.37 -1.97 -11.73
N ALA A 309 -18.81 -0.91 -11.16
CA ALA A 309 -17.81 -0.04 -11.78
C ALA A 309 -16.42 -0.67 -11.88
N GLY A 310 -16.18 -1.82 -11.25
CA GLY A 310 -14.89 -2.51 -11.25
C GLY A 310 -13.85 -1.88 -10.32
N GLU A 311 -14.30 -1.15 -9.30
CA GLU A 311 -13.40 -0.49 -8.34
C GLU A 311 -12.78 -1.48 -7.32
N GLY A 312 -13.44 -2.59 -7.02
CA GLY A 312 -12.86 -3.68 -6.24
C GLY A 312 -11.79 -4.46 -7.03
N PHE A 313 -10.79 -4.99 -6.38
CA PHE A 313 -9.65 -5.73 -6.96
C PHE A 313 -9.51 -7.15 -6.42
#